data_402469b00a502ea6fde2baec998c9937
#
_entry.id   402469b00a502ea6fde2baec998c9937
#
_cell.length_a   1.000
_cell.length_b   1.000
_cell.length_c   1.000
_cell.angle_alpha   90.00
_cell.angle_beta   90.00
_cell.angle_gamma   90.00
#
_symmetry.space_group_name_H-M   'P 1'
#
loop_
_entity.id
_entity.type
_entity.pdbx_description
1 polymer ?
#
loop_
_entity_poly.entity_id
_entity_poly.type
_entity_poly.pdbx_seq_one_letter_code
_entity_poly.pdbx_strand_id
1 'polypeptide(L)'
;MMKTLILAIIGLCSFNWALAQHVGSTPEYIKSLTSQWQGERSADGRPKVSDAILNRLKHVNVEEAWGYLRGKGYNNQYDGGWKIVNEDEVMTGRVLTAQYMPLRPDYNKQIKVMGAAEKRDTVGGSNSWPIEILQPGDVYVADGYGRVIDGTLIGSNLGNAIYANSNNGVIFDAGVRDLKGLEEIDGFNGWFRGDDPSYLQQEMLTSINAPIRVGRAMVLPGDVVLATKYGIVFIPAHLVDELVLSSEVTNLRDQFGFQRLREKKYTAGQIDTGWTDEIKADFVSWIKNYSDNDLPMTRKELDNYLEAHNY
;
A
#
# COMPACT_ATOMS: atom_id res chain seq x y z
N MET A 1 -2.82 -70.32 37.50
CA MET A 1 -3.50 -68.98 37.57
C MET A 1 -2.65 -68.02 36.74
N MET A 2 -3.05 -67.78 35.49
CA MET A 2 -2.35 -66.90 34.57
C MET A 2 -3.20 -65.61 34.48
N LYS A 3 -2.67 -64.44 34.91
CA LYS A 3 -3.34 -63.16 34.82
C LYS A 3 -3.03 -62.52 33.43
N THR A 4 -4.03 -62.46 32.62
CA THR A 4 -3.96 -61.80 31.31
C THR A 4 -3.98 -60.33 31.51
N LEU A 5 -2.91 -59.62 31.13
CA LEU A 5 -2.79 -58.15 31.13
C LEU A 5 -3.33 -57.62 29.81
N ILE A 6 -4.48 -56.96 29.83
CA ILE A 6 -5.05 -56.29 28.67
C ILE A 6 -4.43 -54.88 28.60
N LEU A 7 -3.56 -54.67 27.61
CA LEU A 7 -3.00 -53.34 27.30
C LEU A 7 -4.00 -52.60 26.43
N ALA A 8 -4.65 -51.59 27.00
CA ALA A 8 -5.51 -50.66 26.24
C ALA A 8 -4.60 -49.64 25.55
N ILE A 9 -4.45 -49.74 24.23
CA ILE A 9 -3.79 -48.75 23.40
C ILE A 9 -4.83 -47.65 23.17
N ILE A 10 -4.71 -46.53 23.90
CA ILE A 10 -5.44 -45.28 23.60
C ILE A 10 -4.73 -44.65 22.41
N GLY A 11 -5.30 -44.85 21.22
CA GLY A 11 -4.90 -44.14 20.02
C GLY A 11 -5.22 -42.63 20.18
N LEU A 12 -4.20 -41.82 20.39
CA LEU A 12 -4.30 -40.39 20.21
C LEU A 12 -4.56 -40.12 18.71
N CYS A 13 -5.83 -39.98 18.34
CA CYS A 13 -6.18 -39.34 17.08
C CYS A 13 -5.78 -37.86 17.19
N SER A 14 -4.58 -37.52 16.75
CA SER A 14 -4.22 -36.16 16.43
C SER A 14 -5.15 -35.70 15.31
N PHE A 15 -6.20 -34.94 15.66
CA PHE A 15 -6.97 -34.19 14.70
C PHE A 15 -6.02 -33.15 14.10
N ASN A 16 -5.40 -33.48 12.97
CA ASN A 16 -4.85 -32.51 12.09
C ASN A 16 -6.04 -31.65 11.61
N TRP A 17 -6.20 -30.50 12.18
CA TRP A 17 -7.06 -29.47 11.61
C TRP A 17 -6.41 -29.15 10.26
N ALA A 18 -6.92 -29.75 9.20
CA ALA A 18 -6.60 -29.29 7.86
C ALA A 18 -7.06 -27.82 7.84
N LEU A 19 -6.10 -26.93 7.85
CA LEU A 19 -6.37 -25.51 7.64
C LEU A 19 -7.00 -25.42 6.25
N ALA A 20 -8.31 -25.29 6.20
CA ALA A 20 -9.02 -25.06 4.95
C ALA A 20 -8.41 -23.81 4.34
N GLN A 21 -8.05 -23.85 3.06
CA GLN A 21 -7.66 -22.66 2.34
C GLN A 21 -8.81 -21.65 2.46
N HIS A 22 -8.47 -20.44 2.90
CA HIS A 22 -9.39 -19.32 3.02
C HIS A 22 -9.29 -18.44 1.78
N VAL A 23 -10.39 -17.80 1.40
CA VAL A 23 -10.35 -16.71 0.40
C VAL A 23 -9.67 -15.50 1.02
N GLY A 24 -9.99 -15.18 2.27
CA GLY A 24 -9.30 -14.17 3.07
C GLY A 24 -8.13 -14.76 3.84
N SER A 25 -6.95 -14.12 3.77
CA SER A 25 -5.81 -14.49 4.60
C SER A 25 -6.11 -14.35 6.08
N THR A 26 -5.60 -15.27 6.91
CA THR A 26 -5.75 -15.18 8.36
C THR A 26 -4.86 -14.07 8.95
N PRO A 27 -5.22 -13.49 10.10
CA PRO A 27 -4.39 -12.50 10.77
C PRO A 27 -2.98 -12.99 11.07
N GLU A 28 -2.80 -14.28 11.42
CA GLU A 28 -1.51 -14.90 11.68
C GLU A 28 -0.64 -14.94 10.42
N TYR A 29 -1.25 -15.28 9.27
CA TYR A 29 -0.54 -15.28 7.99
C TYR A 29 -0.09 -13.86 7.61
N ILE A 30 -0.97 -12.85 7.72
CA ILE A 30 -0.64 -11.45 7.43
C ILE A 30 0.49 -10.95 8.35
N LYS A 31 0.44 -11.29 9.64
CA LYS A 31 1.53 -10.96 10.59
C LYS A 31 2.85 -11.59 10.18
N SER A 32 2.83 -12.83 9.68
CA SER A 32 4.05 -13.50 9.21
C SER A 32 4.67 -12.84 7.99
N LEU A 33 3.83 -12.34 7.06
CA LEU A 33 4.26 -11.59 5.87
C LEU A 33 4.89 -10.23 6.23
N THR A 34 4.41 -9.60 7.29
CA THR A 34 4.77 -8.25 7.71
C THR A 34 5.47 -8.24 9.07
N SER A 35 6.34 -9.23 9.31
CA SER A 35 6.99 -9.48 10.61
C SER A 35 7.90 -8.35 11.08
N GLN A 36 8.40 -7.51 10.18
CA GLN A 36 9.23 -6.34 10.52
C GLN A 36 8.42 -5.17 11.09
N TRP A 37 7.09 -5.14 10.91
CA TRP A 37 6.23 -4.12 11.50
C TRP A 37 6.02 -4.36 13.00
N GLN A 38 6.41 -3.39 13.83
CA GLN A 38 6.30 -3.45 15.29
C GLN A 38 5.18 -2.55 15.85
N GLY A 39 4.48 -1.80 14.99
CA GLY A 39 3.42 -0.88 15.39
C GLY A 39 2.05 -1.54 15.56
N GLU A 40 1.02 -0.71 15.69
CA GLU A 40 -0.39 -1.12 15.79
C GLU A 40 -0.81 -1.92 14.54
N ARG A 41 -1.74 -2.87 14.73
CA ARG A 41 -2.33 -3.65 13.65
C ARG A 41 -3.85 -3.57 13.67
N SER A 42 -4.44 -3.62 12.49
CA SER A 42 -5.87 -3.81 12.32
C SER A 42 -6.31 -5.20 12.80
N ALA A 43 -7.61 -5.39 13.01
CA ALA A 43 -8.18 -6.66 13.48
C ALA A 43 -7.86 -7.84 12.54
N ASP A 44 -7.71 -7.57 11.24
CA ASP A 44 -7.32 -8.56 10.23
C ASP A 44 -5.80 -8.87 10.19
N GLY A 45 -5.01 -8.21 11.05
CA GLY A 45 -3.55 -8.43 11.16
C GLY A 45 -2.68 -7.50 10.32
N ARG A 46 -3.27 -6.68 9.44
CA ARG A 46 -2.50 -5.72 8.61
C ARG A 46 -1.82 -4.66 9.48
N PRO A 47 -0.60 -4.22 9.13
CA PRO A 47 0.01 -3.02 9.68
C PRO A 47 -0.94 -1.82 9.62
N LYS A 48 -1.01 -1.03 10.70
CA LYS A 48 -1.83 0.17 10.79
C LYS A 48 -0.92 1.40 10.96
N VAL A 49 -0.34 1.85 9.85
CA VAL A 49 0.39 3.11 9.79
C VAL A 49 -0.55 4.26 10.15
N SER A 50 -0.08 5.23 10.93
CA SER A 50 -0.90 6.34 11.41
C SER A 50 -1.34 7.28 10.27
N ASP A 51 -2.52 7.90 10.41
CA ASP A 51 -3.02 8.87 9.45
C ASP A 51 -2.12 10.13 9.41
N ALA A 52 -1.42 10.45 10.48
CA ALA A 52 -0.46 11.55 10.52
C ALA A 52 0.70 11.30 9.53
N ILE A 53 1.26 10.11 9.49
CA ILE A 53 2.31 9.72 8.54
C ILE A 53 1.75 9.67 7.11
N LEU A 54 0.53 9.13 6.90
CA LEU A 54 -0.10 9.13 5.59
C LEU A 54 -0.30 10.55 5.03
N ASN A 55 -0.67 11.50 5.89
CA ASN A 55 -0.81 12.90 5.48
C ASN A 55 0.54 13.54 5.14
N ARG A 56 1.60 13.30 5.91
CA ARG A 56 2.96 13.76 5.58
C ARG A 56 3.47 13.15 4.27
N LEU A 57 3.17 11.88 4.03
CA LEU A 57 3.56 11.16 2.80
C LEU A 57 2.99 11.80 1.53
N LYS A 58 1.85 12.49 1.58
CA LYS A 58 1.28 13.22 0.42
C LYS A 58 2.23 14.27 -0.17
N HIS A 59 3.20 14.74 0.61
CA HIS A 59 4.17 15.76 0.20
C HIS A 59 5.52 15.17 -0.26
N VAL A 60 5.63 13.84 -0.27
CA VAL A 60 6.83 13.13 -0.73
C VAL A 60 6.79 12.96 -2.24
N ASN A 61 7.92 13.21 -2.90
CA ASN A 61 8.07 12.97 -4.33
C ASN A 61 8.21 11.46 -4.62
N VAL A 62 7.70 11.04 -5.78
CA VAL A 62 7.81 9.64 -6.24
C VAL A 62 9.27 9.22 -6.38
N GLU A 63 10.12 10.10 -6.91
CA GLU A 63 11.55 9.87 -7.11
C GLU A 63 12.30 9.69 -5.79
N GLU A 64 11.97 10.48 -4.77
CA GLU A 64 12.55 10.37 -3.43
C GLU A 64 12.16 9.05 -2.76
N ALA A 65 10.86 8.72 -2.79
CA ALA A 65 10.35 7.46 -2.25
C ALA A 65 10.99 6.26 -2.95
N TRP A 66 11.05 6.29 -4.27
CA TRP A 66 11.69 5.25 -5.08
C TRP A 66 13.20 5.13 -4.78
N GLY A 67 13.91 6.26 -4.72
CA GLY A 67 15.35 6.31 -4.42
C GLY A 67 15.67 5.74 -3.04
N TYR A 68 14.90 6.15 -2.02
CA TYR A 68 15.02 5.62 -0.67
C TYR A 68 14.85 4.10 -0.62
N LEU A 69 13.77 3.59 -1.24
CA LEU A 69 13.49 2.15 -1.27
C LEU A 69 14.57 1.36 -2.00
N ARG A 70 15.10 1.87 -3.12
CA ARG A 70 16.23 1.25 -3.82
C ARG A 70 17.48 1.20 -2.95
N GLY A 71 17.77 2.24 -2.19
CA GLY A 71 18.88 2.27 -1.23
C GLY A 71 18.77 1.20 -0.14
N LYS A 72 17.55 0.78 0.18
CA LYS A 72 17.25 -0.33 1.12
C LYS A 72 17.12 -1.70 0.43
N GLY A 73 17.37 -1.80 -0.90
CA GLY A 73 17.29 -3.05 -1.67
C GLY A 73 15.92 -3.37 -2.28
N TYR A 74 14.93 -2.50 -2.14
CA TYR A 74 13.59 -2.66 -2.71
C TYR A 74 13.52 -2.08 -4.14
N ASN A 75 13.96 -2.85 -5.12
CA ASN A 75 14.16 -2.37 -6.49
C ASN A 75 12.90 -2.25 -7.35
N ASN A 76 11.80 -2.92 -6.97
CA ASN A 76 10.61 -3.10 -7.80
C ASN A 76 9.33 -2.58 -7.13
N GLN A 77 9.40 -1.48 -6.40
CA GLN A 77 8.25 -0.95 -5.65
C GLN A 77 7.53 0.21 -6.35
N TYR A 78 7.93 0.55 -7.57
CA TYR A 78 7.31 1.58 -8.39
C TYR A 78 6.69 0.98 -9.66
N ASP A 79 5.51 1.49 -10.04
CA ASP A 79 4.90 1.22 -11.34
C ASP A 79 4.23 2.48 -11.91
N GLY A 80 4.25 2.62 -13.24
CA GLY A 80 3.72 3.78 -13.97
C GLY A 80 2.79 3.39 -15.11
N GLY A 81 2.36 4.39 -15.90
CA GLY A 81 1.52 4.16 -17.08
C GLY A 81 0.06 3.87 -16.73
N TRP A 82 -0.46 4.57 -15.74
CA TRP A 82 -1.85 4.45 -15.26
C TRP A 82 -2.77 5.47 -15.91
N LYS A 83 -4.03 5.10 -16.13
CA LYS A 83 -5.15 6.04 -16.21
C LYS A 83 -5.57 6.41 -14.78
N ILE A 84 -6.03 7.63 -14.58
CA ILE A 84 -6.33 8.18 -13.26
C ILE A 84 -7.70 8.86 -13.33
N VAL A 85 -8.50 8.73 -12.27
CA VAL A 85 -9.80 9.41 -12.17
C VAL A 85 -9.58 10.92 -12.02
N ASN A 86 -8.71 11.34 -11.09
CA ASN A 86 -8.33 12.73 -10.86
C ASN A 86 -6.81 12.87 -10.76
N GLU A 87 -6.19 13.43 -11.81
CA GLU A 87 -4.72 13.55 -11.92
C GLU A 87 -4.11 14.58 -10.95
N ASP A 88 -4.90 15.53 -10.47
CA ASP A 88 -4.43 16.61 -9.59
C ASP A 88 -4.39 16.18 -8.11
N GLU A 89 -4.94 15.04 -7.78
CA GLU A 89 -5.04 14.51 -6.42
C GLU A 89 -3.99 13.44 -6.12
N VAL A 90 -3.29 13.60 -5.01
CA VAL A 90 -2.37 12.58 -4.46
C VAL A 90 -3.13 11.67 -3.51
N MET A 91 -3.06 10.38 -3.73
CA MET A 91 -3.66 9.38 -2.85
C MET A 91 -2.58 8.64 -2.05
N THR A 92 -2.79 8.59 -0.73
CA THR A 92 -2.02 7.76 0.20
C THR A 92 -2.96 6.92 1.04
N GLY A 93 -2.51 5.74 1.47
CA GLY A 93 -3.33 4.88 2.33
C GLY A 93 -2.70 3.52 2.58
N ARG A 94 -3.35 2.75 3.44
CA ARG A 94 -2.96 1.38 3.79
C ARG A 94 -3.57 0.39 2.81
N VAL A 95 -2.77 -0.52 2.32
CA VAL A 95 -3.18 -1.47 1.28
C VAL A 95 -4.07 -2.58 1.83
N LEU A 96 -5.24 -2.76 1.22
CA LEU A 96 -5.98 -4.02 1.23
C LEU A 96 -5.77 -4.67 -0.14
N THR A 97 -5.20 -5.87 -0.17
CA THR A 97 -4.90 -6.57 -1.43
C THR A 97 -6.02 -7.52 -1.86
N ALA A 98 -6.26 -7.64 -3.17
CA ALA A 98 -7.07 -8.69 -3.76
C ALA A 98 -6.45 -9.22 -5.06
N GLN A 99 -6.52 -10.54 -5.25
CA GLN A 99 -6.04 -11.21 -6.45
C GLN A 99 -7.22 -11.66 -7.29
N TYR A 100 -7.21 -11.31 -8.55
CA TYR A 100 -8.10 -11.83 -9.57
C TYR A 100 -7.34 -12.69 -10.58
N MET A 101 -8.01 -13.68 -11.12
CA MET A 101 -7.47 -14.60 -12.15
C MET A 101 -8.53 -14.87 -13.21
N PRO A 102 -8.11 -15.36 -14.39
CA PRO A 102 -9.05 -15.80 -15.42
C PRO A 102 -10.08 -16.77 -14.86
N LEU A 103 -11.35 -16.57 -15.26
CA LEU A 103 -12.46 -17.38 -14.77
C LEU A 103 -12.24 -18.86 -15.08
N ARG A 104 -12.25 -19.65 -14.03
CA ARG A 104 -12.24 -21.10 -14.07
C ARG A 104 -13.48 -21.61 -13.31
N PRO A 105 -14.49 -22.18 -14.02
CA PRO A 105 -15.80 -22.43 -13.42
C PRO A 105 -15.81 -23.37 -12.20
N ASP A 106 -14.98 -24.43 -12.25
CA ASP A 106 -14.83 -25.39 -11.14
C ASP A 106 -14.24 -24.71 -9.89
N TYR A 107 -13.17 -23.94 -10.06
CA TYR A 107 -12.52 -23.23 -8.96
C TYR A 107 -13.38 -22.06 -8.46
N ASN A 108 -14.05 -21.31 -9.35
CA ASN A 108 -14.97 -20.26 -8.93
C ASN A 108 -16.11 -20.79 -8.05
N LYS A 109 -16.61 -21.99 -8.36
CA LYS A 109 -17.58 -22.67 -7.48
C LYS A 109 -16.99 -22.94 -6.10
N GLN A 110 -15.74 -23.39 -6.05
CA GLN A 110 -15.04 -23.64 -4.77
C GLN A 110 -14.81 -22.35 -3.99
N ILE A 111 -14.40 -21.25 -4.64
CA ILE A 111 -14.27 -19.93 -4.00
C ILE A 111 -15.59 -19.50 -3.35
N LYS A 112 -16.72 -19.69 -4.02
CA LYS A 112 -18.04 -19.37 -3.44
C LYS A 112 -18.36 -20.22 -2.20
N VAL A 113 -18.01 -21.49 -2.21
CA VAL A 113 -18.17 -22.38 -1.04
C VAL A 113 -17.30 -21.91 0.13
N MET A 114 -16.04 -21.57 -0.15
CA MET A 114 -15.11 -21.07 0.87
C MET A 114 -15.58 -19.71 1.43
N GLY A 115 -16.03 -18.78 0.57
CA GLY A 115 -16.55 -17.49 0.99
C GLY A 115 -17.78 -17.62 1.88
N ALA A 116 -18.71 -18.54 1.56
CA ALA A 116 -19.86 -18.83 2.41
C ALA A 116 -19.46 -19.40 3.79
N ALA A 117 -18.43 -20.26 3.84
CA ALA A 117 -17.86 -20.77 5.08
C ALA A 117 -17.20 -19.65 5.93
N GLU A 118 -16.62 -18.64 5.28
CA GLU A 118 -16.11 -17.42 5.91
C GLU A 118 -17.21 -16.39 6.26
N LYS A 119 -18.48 -16.73 6.06
CA LYS A 119 -19.63 -15.85 6.28
C LYS A 119 -19.65 -14.57 5.43
N ARG A 120 -19.04 -14.62 4.24
CA ARG A 120 -19.11 -13.53 3.28
C ARG A 120 -20.49 -13.47 2.65
N ASP A 121 -20.89 -12.26 2.23
CA ASP A 121 -22.20 -12.11 1.56
C ASP A 121 -22.24 -12.98 0.29
N THR A 122 -23.34 -13.71 0.14
CA THR A 122 -23.61 -14.56 -1.02
C THR A 122 -24.47 -13.87 -2.08
N VAL A 123 -24.94 -12.66 -1.80
CA VAL A 123 -25.69 -11.83 -2.74
C VAL A 123 -24.70 -11.03 -3.60
N GLY A 124 -24.86 -11.12 -4.91
CA GLY A 124 -23.96 -10.43 -5.86
C GLY A 124 -22.68 -11.20 -6.19
N GLY A 125 -21.68 -10.47 -6.69
CA GLY A 125 -20.39 -11.02 -7.09
C GLY A 125 -19.37 -11.02 -5.96
N SER A 126 -18.42 -11.96 -6.00
CA SER A 126 -17.33 -12.03 -5.02
C SER A 126 -16.39 -10.80 -5.04
N ASN A 127 -16.48 -9.95 -6.05
CA ASN A 127 -15.75 -8.69 -6.10
C ASN A 127 -16.23 -7.64 -5.08
N SER A 128 -17.39 -7.85 -4.43
CA SER A 128 -17.81 -7.03 -3.29
C SER A 128 -17.08 -7.40 -1.99
N TRP A 129 -16.58 -8.63 -1.84
CA TRP A 129 -16.02 -9.12 -0.59
C TRP A 129 -14.81 -8.33 -0.06
N PRO A 130 -13.84 -7.89 -0.90
CA PRO A 130 -12.80 -6.98 -0.43
C PRO A 130 -13.35 -5.65 0.06
N ILE A 131 -14.43 -5.15 -0.57
CA ILE A 131 -15.04 -3.85 -0.25
C ILE A 131 -15.64 -3.86 1.15
N GLU A 132 -16.30 -4.96 1.53
CA GLU A 132 -16.98 -5.13 2.82
C GLU A 132 -16.02 -5.09 4.03
N ILE A 133 -14.72 -5.28 3.83
CA ILE A 133 -13.73 -5.30 4.90
C ILE A 133 -12.76 -4.11 4.86
N LEU A 134 -12.98 -3.15 3.97
CA LEU A 134 -12.24 -1.89 3.96
C LEU A 134 -12.49 -1.11 5.25
N GLN A 135 -11.45 -0.43 5.70
CA GLN A 135 -11.48 0.46 6.86
C GLN A 135 -11.08 1.88 6.45
N PRO A 136 -11.47 2.92 7.21
CA PRO A 136 -11.06 4.28 6.92
C PRO A 136 -9.54 4.41 6.73
N GLY A 137 -9.13 5.04 5.62
CA GLY A 137 -7.74 5.20 5.20
C GLY A 137 -7.15 4.00 4.45
N ASP A 138 -7.94 2.96 4.15
CA ASP A 138 -7.51 1.87 3.26
C ASP A 138 -7.58 2.31 1.79
N VAL A 139 -6.66 1.76 0.98
CA VAL A 139 -6.73 1.76 -0.47
C VAL A 139 -6.96 0.33 -0.94
N TYR A 140 -8.00 0.13 -1.75
CA TYR A 140 -8.26 -1.18 -2.33
C TYR A 140 -7.34 -1.40 -3.53
N VAL A 141 -6.41 -2.33 -3.40
CA VAL A 141 -5.41 -2.65 -4.44
C VAL A 141 -5.68 -4.05 -5.01
N ALA A 142 -5.88 -4.13 -6.31
CA ALA A 142 -6.18 -5.41 -6.97
C ALA A 142 -5.22 -5.71 -8.12
N ASP A 143 -4.74 -6.96 -8.16
CA ASP A 143 -4.10 -7.56 -9.34
C ASP A 143 -5.17 -8.29 -10.16
N GLY A 144 -5.50 -7.75 -11.34
CA GLY A 144 -6.32 -8.35 -12.37
C GLY A 144 -5.52 -8.57 -13.67
N TYR A 145 -4.23 -8.83 -13.53
CA TYR A 145 -3.27 -9.13 -14.63
C TYR A 145 -3.38 -8.20 -15.85
N GLY A 146 -3.75 -6.94 -15.65
CA GLY A 146 -3.86 -5.94 -16.71
C GLY A 146 -5.11 -6.06 -17.58
N ARG A 147 -6.07 -6.94 -17.24
CA ARG A 147 -7.26 -7.15 -18.05
C ARG A 147 -8.23 -5.98 -17.94
N VAL A 148 -8.75 -5.51 -19.08
CA VAL A 148 -9.73 -4.42 -19.17
C VAL A 148 -11.08 -4.93 -19.66
N ILE A 149 -11.13 -5.49 -20.88
CA ILE A 149 -12.38 -6.00 -21.48
C ILE A 149 -12.86 -7.24 -20.73
N ASP A 150 -14.13 -7.28 -20.33
CA ASP A 150 -14.76 -8.32 -19.49
C ASP A 150 -14.07 -8.52 -18.11
N GLY A 151 -13.20 -7.57 -17.72
CA GLY A 151 -12.40 -7.58 -16.52
C GLY A 151 -12.52 -6.28 -15.70
N THR A 152 -13.58 -5.50 -15.92
CA THR A 152 -13.80 -4.28 -15.12
C THR A 152 -14.28 -4.64 -13.71
N LEU A 153 -13.43 -4.36 -12.71
CA LEU A 153 -13.67 -4.81 -11.33
C LEU A 153 -14.81 -4.06 -10.65
N ILE A 154 -14.95 -2.76 -10.95
CA ILE A 154 -15.98 -1.89 -10.37
C ILE A 154 -16.60 -0.96 -11.41
N GLY A 155 -17.78 -0.44 -11.06
CA GLY A 155 -18.40 0.74 -11.62
C GLY A 155 -18.81 1.69 -10.49
N SER A 156 -19.61 2.71 -10.79
CA SER A 156 -19.97 3.78 -9.85
C SER A 156 -20.60 3.30 -8.53
N ASN A 157 -21.47 2.26 -8.55
CA ASN A 157 -22.07 1.74 -7.33
C ASN A 157 -21.03 1.18 -6.35
N LEU A 158 -20.11 0.35 -6.85
CA LEU A 158 -19.04 -0.20 -6.02
C LEU A 158 -18.00 0.85 -5.65
N GLY A 159 -17.74 1.85 -6.51
CA GLY A 159 -16.93 3.01 -6.19
C GLY A 159 -17.47 3.78 -4.98
N ASN A 160 -18.78 4.05 -4.95
CA ASN A 160 -19.44 4.67 -3.80
C ASN A 160 -19.31 3.83 -2.52
N ALA A 161 -19.47 2.50 -2.62
CA ALA A 161 -19.32 1.61 -1.47
C ALA A 161 -17.87 1.60 -0.94
N ILE A 162 -16.85 1.59 -1.84
CA ILE A 162 -15.44 1.70 -1.48
C ILE A 162 -15.19 3.00 -0.73
N TYR A 163 -15.63 4.12 -1.28
CA TYR A 163 -15.42 5.42 -0.64
C TYR A 163 -16.13 5.52 0.71
N ALA A 164 -17.36 5.03 0.80
CA ALA A 164 -18.11 5.03 2.06
C ALA A 164 -17.41 4.24 3.19
N ASN A 165 -16.70 3.15 2.85
CA ASN A 165 -16.00 2.33 3.83
C ASN A 165 -14.59 2.85 4.14
N SER A 166 -13.87 3.36 3.12
CA SER A 166 -12.45 3.69 3.25
C SER A 166 -12.15 5.18 3.33
N ASN A 167 -13.07 6.06 2.90
CA ASN A 167 -12.81 7.47 2.59
C ASN A 167 -11.59 7.62 1.64
N ASN A 168 -11.44 6.70 0.71
CA ASN A 168 -10.28 6.61 -0.19
C ASN A 168 -10.69 5.93 -1.50
N GLY A 169 -9.71 5.51 -2.30
CA GLY A 169 -9.92 5.01 -3.63
C GLY A 169 -9.28 3.65 -3.92
N VAL A 170 -8.90 3.45 -5.17
CA VAL A 170 -8.46 2.16 -5.69
C VAL A 170 -7.16 2.24 -6.50
N ILE A 171 -6.44 1.13 -6.56
CA ILE A 171 -5.36 0.87 -7.52
C ILE A 171 -5.61 -0.51 -8.13
N PHE A 172 -5.99 -0.54 -9.40
CA PHE A 172 -6.34 -1.78 -10.09
C PHE A 172 -5.43 -2.05 -11.29
N ASP A 173 -4.61 -3.07 -11.19
CA ASP A 173 -3.95 -3.64 -12.37
C ASP A 173 -4.98 -4.40 -13.22
N ALA A 174 -6.05 -3.69 -13.60
CA ALA A 174 -7.29 -4.14 -14.23
C ALA A 174 -8.05 -2.96 -14.82
N GLY A 175 -9.27 -3.22 -15.34
CA GLY A 175 -10.19 -2.19 -15.83
C GLY A 175 -11.21 -1.72 -14.80
N VAL A 176 -11.81 -0.56 -15.11
CA VAL A 176 -13.01 -0.03 -14.45
C VAL A 176 -14.07 0.28 -15.50
N ARG A 177 -15.33 0.45 -15.08
CA ARG A 177 -16.42 0.95 -15.92
C ARG A 177 -17.13 2.13 -15.26
N ASP A 178 -18.07 2.74 -15.96
CA ASP A 178 -18.85 3.89 -15.46
C ASP A 178 -17.93 5.05 -14.99
N LEU A 179 -16.85 5.34 -15.77
CA LEU A 179 -15.81 6.29 -15.36
C LEU A 179 -16.39 7.64 -14.93
N LYS A 180 -17.35 8.19 -15.71
CA LYS A 180 -18.04 9.43 -15.32
C LYS A 180 -18.67 9.36 -13.92
N GLY A 181 -19.29 8.23 -13.58
CA GLY A 181 -19.88 8.05 -12.26
C GLY A 181 -18.87 7.85 -11.14
N LEU A 182 -17.63 7.42 -11.47
CA LEU A 182 -16.51 7.39 -10.52
C LEU A 182 -15.93 8.80 -10.29
N GLU A 183 -15.84 9.62 -11.36
CA GLU A 183 -15.42 11.02 -11.29
C GLU A 183 -16.36 11.91 -10.45
N GLU A 184 -17.64 11.54 -10.37
CA GLU A 184 -18.67 12.27 -9.60
C GLU A 184 -18.64 11.93 -8.09
N ILE A 185 -17.83 10.96 -7.63
CA ILE A 185 -17.68 10.64 -6.20
C ILE A 185 -16.66 11.58 -5.57
N ASP A 186 -17.14 12.56 -4.81
CA ASP A 186 -16.28 13.53 -4.14
C ASP A 186 -15.27 12.85 -3.19
N GLY A 187 -13.98 13.12 -3.39
CA GLY A 187 -12.86 12.54 -2.62
C GLY A 187 -12.43 11.13 -3.04
N PHE A 188 -13.13 10.47 -3.97
CA PHE A 188 -12.68 9.19 -4.53
C PHE A 188 -11.61 9.44 -5.60
N ASN A 189 -10.55 8.63 -5.60
CA ASN A 189 -9.61 8.59 -6.70
C ASN A 189 -9.27 7.15 -7.09
N GLY A 190 -8.77 6.94 -8.31
CA GLY A 190 -8.46 5.60 -8.81
C GLY A 190 -7.39 5.59 -9.88
N TRP A 191 -6.47 4.63 -9.76
CA TRP A 191 -5.47 4.28 -10.77
C TRP A 191 -5.83 2.92 -11.37
N PHE A 192 -5.94 2.85 -12.70
CA PHE A 192 -6.39 1.65 -13.39
C PHE A 192 -5.76 1.53 -14.79
N ARG A 193 -5.83 0.35 -15.42
CA ARG A 193 -5.21 0.13 -16.74
C ARG A 193 -6.07 0.62 -17.89
N GLY A 194 -7.37 0.64 -17.73
CA GLY A 194 -8.29 1.08 -18.76
C GLY A 194 -9.74 1.10 -18.30
N ASP A 195 -10.59 1.70 -19.09
CA ASP A 195 -12.03 1.72 -18.91
C ASP A 195 -12.72 1.03 -20.07
N ASP A 196 -13.79 0.28 -19.79
CA ASP A 196 -14.57 -0.45 -20.78
C ASP A 196 -16.03 -0.59 -20.27
N PRO A 197 -17.07 -0.54 -21.12
CA PRO A 197 -18.45 -0.68 -20.68
C PRO A 197 -18.81 -2.11 -20.23
N SER A 198 -17.96 -3.09 -20.49
CA SER A 198 -18.18 -4.46 -20.02
C SER A 198 -18.15 -4.55 -18.48
N TYR A 199 -18.57 -5.69 -17.94
CA TYR A 199 -18.52 -5.96 -16.51
C TYR A 199 -17.67 -7.21 -16.25
N LEU A 200 -17.42 -7.51 -14.97
CA LEU A 200 -16.63 -8.65 -14.56
C LEU A 200 -17.30 -9.97 -14.98
N GLN A 201 -16.84 -10.58 -16.05
CA GLN A 201 -17.36 -11.84 -16.58
C GLN A 201 -16.32 -12.94 -16.70
N GLN A 202 -15.11 -12.58 -17.09
CA GLN A 202 -14.06 -13.53 -17.43
C GLN A 202 -12.94 -13.58 -16.38
N GLU A 203 -13.21 -13.05 -15.21
CA GLU A 203 -12.33 -13.06 -14.05
C GLU A 203 -13.05 -13.53 -12.81
N MET A 204 -12.28 -14.02 -11.85
CA MET A 204 -12.77 -14.44 -10.54
C MET A 204 -11.81 -13.99 -9.45
N LEU A 205 -12.35 -13.56 -8.31
CA LEU A 205 -11.56 -13.33 -7.10
C LEU A 205 -10.98 -14.67 -6.61
N THR A 206 -9.71 -14.68 -6.24
CA THR A 206 -9.03 -15.88 -5.75
C THR A 206 -8.51 -15.74 -4.34
N SER A 207 -8.10 -14.52 -3.93
CA SER A 207 -7.67 -14.27 -2.55
C SER A 207 -7.84 -12.81 -2.14
N ILE A 208 -7.93 -12.58 -0.83
CA ILE A 208 -7.94 -11.27 -0.19
C ILE A 208 -6.85 -11.24 0.88
N ASN A 209 -6.14 -10.12 0.99
CA ASN A 209 -5.04 -9.92 1.93
C ASN A 209 -3.92 -10.99 1.79
N ALA A 210 -3.67 -11.44 0.56
CA ALA A 210 -2.50 -12.22 0.18
C ALA A 210 -1.49 -11.31 -0.55
N PRO A 211 -0.22 -11.73 -0.68
CA PRO A 211 0.73 -11.05 -1.57
C PRO A 211 0.22 -11.02 -3.01
N ILE A 212 0.29 -9.88 -3.66
CA ILE A 212 -0.09 -9.70 -5.06
C ILE A 212 1.01 -9.02 -5.86
N ARG A 213 0.87 -9.05 -7.18
CA ARG A 213 1.71 -8.28 -8.09
C ARG A 213 0.89 -7.16 -8.73
N VAL A 214 1.39 -5.93 -8.70
CA VAL A 214 0.79 -4.78 -9.40
C VAL A 214 1.84 -4.23 -10.36
N GLY A 215 1.62 -4.39 -11.66
CA GLY A 215 2.65 -4.12 -12.64
C GLY A 215 3.93 -4.92 -12.36
N ARG A 216 5.02 -4.22 -12.02
CA ARG A 216 6.29 -4.85 -11.61
C ARG A 216 6.50 -4.90 -10.09
N ALA A 217 5.61 -4.28 -9.32
CA ALA A 217 5.74 -4.23 -7.86
C ALA A 217 5.14 -5.47 -7.19
N MET A 218 5.81 -5.94 -6.14
CA MET A 218 5.23 -6.88 -5.19
C MET A 218 4.59 -6.10 -4.05
N VAL A 219 3.35 -6.39 -3.75
CA VAL A 219 2.54 -5.66 -2.77
C VAL A 219 2.02 -6.60 -1.71
N LEU A 220 2.26 -6.25 -0.45
CA LEU A 220 1.78 -7.00 0.70
C LEU A 220 0.58 -6.28 1.36
N PRO A 221 -0.32 -7.02 2.01
CA PRO A 221 -1.40 -6.40 2.79
C PRO A 221 -0.82 -5.56 3.92
N GLY A 222 -1.27 -4.30 4.01
CA GLY A 222 -0.78 -3.33 4.99
C GLY A 222 0.45 -2.52 4.54
N ASP A 223 0.98 -2.74 3.35
CA ASP A 223 1.88 -1.76 2.72
C ASP A 223 1.19 -0.40 2.64
N VAL A 224 1.96 0.64 2.43
CA VAL A 224 1.45 1.99 2.20
C VAL A 224 1.64 2.37 0.74
N VAL A 225 0.65 3.06 0.17
CA VAL A 225 0.78 3.60 -1.19
C VAL A 225 1.04 5.10 -1.16
N LEU A 226 1.87 5.54 -2.10
CA LEU A 226 1.94 6.90 -2.59
C LEU A 226 1.59 6.86 -4.08
N ALA A 227 0.40 7.32 -4.43
CA ALA A 227 -0.09 7.32 -5.80
C ALA A 227 -0.29 8.76 -6.30
N THR A 228 0.37 9.09 -7.39
CA THR A 228 0.42 10.42 -8.02
C THR A 228 0.24 10.28 -9.53
N LYS A 229 0.10 11.39 -10.24
CA LYS A 229 0.10 11.38 -11.72
C LYS A 229 1.41 10.87 -12.34
N TYR A 230 2.49 10.83 -11.57
CA TYR A 230 3.80 10.33 -12.04
C TYR A 230 3.97 8.83 -11.82
N GLY A 231 3.03 8.18 -11.15
CA GLY A 231 3.02 6.74 -10.87
C GLY A 231 2.77 6.43 -9.41
N ILE A 232 2.95 5.17 -9.07
CA ILE A 232 2.63 4.61 -7.76
C ILE A 232 3.87 4.00 -7.14
N VAL A 233 4.10 4.30 -5.88
CA VAL A 233 5.12 3.63 -5.05
C VAL A 233 4.41 2.85 -3.95
N PHE A 234 4.74 1.56 -3.82
CA PHE A 234 4.29 0.70 -2.73
C PHE A 234 5.40 0.60 -1.69
N ILE A 235 5.11 1.06 -0.49
CA ILE A 235 6.08 1.24 0.58
C ILE A 235 5.83 0.21 1.68
N PRO A 236 6.79 -0.67 2.00
CA PRO A 236 6.67 -1.55 3.16
C PRO A 236 6.39 -0.76 4.43
N ALA A 237 5.36 -1.15 5.19
CA ALA A 237 4.89 -0.38 6.35
C ALA A 237 6.01 0.00 7.33
N HIS A 238 6.97 -0.92 7.57
CA HIS A 238 8.07 -0.71 8.52
C HIS A 238 9.13 0.32 8.05
N LEU A 239 9.07 0.77 6.80
CA LEU A 239 9.98 1.77 6.24
C LEU A 239 9.35 3.16 6.07
N VAL A 240 8.03 3.29 6.23
CA VAL A 240 7.34 4.52 5.85
C VAL A 240 7.73 5.73 6.71
N ASP A 241 7.91 5.55 8.02
CA ASP A 241 8.26 6.65 8.92
C ASP A 241 9.64 7.23 8.57
N GLU A 242 10.64 6.36 8.37
CA GLU A 242 12.00 6.77 7.99
C GLU A 242 12.02 7.37 6.58
N LEU A 243 11.26 6.81 5.64
CA LEU A 243 11.14 7.32 4.28
C LEU A 243 10.56 8.74 4.28
N VAL A 244 9.46 8.98 4.99
CA VAL A 244 8.84 10.30 5.09
C VAL A 244 9.81 11.32 5.67
N LEU A 245 10.44 11.00 6.80
CA LEU A 245 11.42 11.89 7.44
C LEU A 245 12.62 12.18 6.51
N SER A 246 13.15 11.16 5.84
CA SER A 246 14.26 11.31 4.89
C SER A 246 13.89 12.23 3.72
N SER A 247 12.69 12.08 3.17
CA SER A 247 12.20 12.94 2.10
C SER A 247 12.00 14.39 2.56
N GLU A 248 11.42 14.60 3.72
CA GLU A 248 11.23 15.94 4.29
C GLU A 248 12.57 16.66 4.51
N VAL A 249 13.59 15.95 5.01
CA VAL A 249 14.94 16.53 5.13
C VAL A 249 15.56 16.78 3.76
N THR A 250 15.34 15.91 2.78
CA THR A 250 15.79 16.15 1.39
C THR A 250 15.15 17.41 0.82
N ASN A 251 13.87 17.63 1.01
CA ASN A 251 13.19 18.85 0.59
C ASN A 251 13.78 20.12 1.26
N LEU A 252 14.15 20.06 2.54
CA LEU A 252 14.82 21.17 3.22
C LEU A 252 16.22 21.42 2.64
N ARG A 253 16.95 20.36 2.30
CA ARG A 253 18.27 20.45 1.63
C ARG A 253 18.15 21.09 0.26
N ASP A 254 17.13 20.74 -0.51
CA ASP A 254 16.88 21.32 -1.83
C ASP A 254 16.54 22.81 -1.73
N GLN A 255 15.69 23.21 -0.78
CA GLN A 255 15.39 24.62 -0.52
C GLN A 255 16.65 25.43 -0.20
N PHE A 256 17.49 24.90 0.71
CA PHE A 256 18.78 25.49 1.02
C PHE A 256 19.68 25.57 -0.22
N GLY A 257 19.84 24.47 -0.95
CA GLY A 257 20.66 24.40 -2.16
C GLY A 257 20.21 25.40 -3.21
N PHE A 258 18.92 25.47 -3.50
CA PHE A 258 18.36 26.45 -4.45
C PHE A 258 18.60 27.89 -4.01
N GLN A 259 18.50 28.17 -2.72
CA GLN A 259 18.82 29.50 -2.19
C GLN A 259 20.30 29.83 -2.39
N ARG A 260 21.20 28.94 -2.00
CA ARG A 260 22.66 29.15 -2.12
C ARG A 260 23.13 29.27 -3.57
N LEU A 261 22.50 28.52 -4.50
CA LEU A 261 22.75 28.68 -5.93
C LEU A 261 22.32 30.05 -6.46
N ARG A 262 21.15 30.55 -6.07
CA ARG A 262 20.68 31.89 -6.45
C ARG A 262 21.58 33.00 -5.88
N GLU A 263 22.07 32.85 -4.65
CA GLU A 263 23.04 33.72 -4.01
C GLU A 263 24.46 33.63 -4.62
N LYS A 264 24.68 32.62 -5.50
CA LYS A 264 26.02 32.31 -6.07
C LYS A 264 27.07 31.99 -5.00
N LYS A 265 26.64 31.49 -3.84
CA LYS A 265 27.53 31.12 -2.74
C LYS A 265 28.25 29.81 -3.03
N TYR A 266 27.56 28.86 -3.66
CA TYR A 266 28.11 27.58 -4.10
C TYR A 266 27.84 27.35 -5.59
N THR A 267 28.63 26.51 -6.22
CA THR A 267 28.46 26.10 -7.62
C THR A 267 27.42 24.96 -7.71
N ALA A 268 26.87 24.75 -8.92
CA ALA A 268 25.98 23.65 -9.19
C ALA A 268 26.60 22.29 -8.81
N GLY A 269 27.88 22.06 -9.18
CA GLY A 269 28.57 20.83 -8.84
C GLY A 269 28.76 20.61 -7.34
N GLN A 270 28.92 21.67 -6.54
CA GLN A 270 29.02 21.54 -5.09
C GLN A 270 27.71 21.19 -4.41
N ILE A 271 26.58 21.67 -4.96
CA ILE A 271 25.26 21.38 -4.39
C ILE A 271 24.73 20.02 -4.87
N ASP A 272 25.01 19.63 -6.11
CA ASP A 272 24.50 18.41 -6.75
C ASP A 272 25.27 17.12 -6.39
N THR A 273 26.30 17.24 -5.57
CA THR A 273 27.14 16.12 -5.12
C THR A 273 27.08 15.94 -3.60
N GLY A 274 27.89 15.01 -3.05
CA GLY A 274 28.04 14.89 -1.60
C GLY A 274 28.61 16.18 -1.00
N TRP A 275 27.92 16.74 -0.03
CA TRP A 275 28.30 18.02 0.60
C TRP A 275 29.55 17.90 1.45
N THR A 276 30.44 18.91 1.33
CA THR A 276 31.57 19.11 2.23
C THR A 276 31.09 19.49 3.64
N ASP A 277 31.97 19.35 4.64
CA ASP A 277 31.66 19.75 6.02
C ASP A 277 31.29 21.24 6.12
N GLU A 278 31.87 22.10 5.29
CA GLU A 278 31.53 23.53 5.21
C GLU A 278 30.05 23.71 4.76
N ILE A 279 29.63 23.02 3.71
CA ILE A 279 28.25 23.10 3.20
C ILE A 279 27.25 22.52 4.22
N LYS A 280 27.59 21.41 4.87
CA LYS A 280 26.80 20.84 5.95
C LYS A 280 26.64 21.80 7.12
N ALA A 281 27.72 22.43 7.56
CA ALA A 281 27.69 23.43 8.65
C ALA A 281 26.85 24.66 8.28
N ASP A 282 26.92 25.12 7.03
CA ASP A 282 26.06 26.20 6.53
C ASP A 282 24.57 25.79 6.52
N PHE A 283 24.27 24.57 6.08
CA PHE A 283 22.90 24.03 6.13
C PHE A 283 22.38 23.94 7.58
N VAL A 284 23.15 23.40 8.49
CA VAL A 284 22.77 23.33 9.91
C VAL A 284 22.53 24.73 10.49
N SER A 285 23.38 25.71 10.13
CA SER A 285 23.17 27.11 10.53
C SER A 285 21.90 27.71 9.92
N TRP A 286 21.63 27.43 8.64
CA TRP A 286 20.46 27.89 7.92
C TRP A 286 19.16 27.33 8.54
N ILE A 287 19.13 26.03 8.85
CA ILE A 287 17.95 25.37 9.40
C ILE A 287 17.62 25.77 10.85
N LYS A 288 18.63 26.23 11.60
CA LYS A 288 18.40 26.79 12.97
C LYS A 288 17.53 28.04 12.95
N ASN A 289 17.51 28.77 11.83
CA ASN A 289 16.67 29.97 11.65
C ASN A 289 15.25 29.64 11.18
N TYR A 290 14.95 28.35 10.86
CA TYR A 290 13.59 27.93 10.55
C TYR A 290 12.72 27.96 11.81
N SER A 291 11.51 28.50 11.68
CA SER A 291 10.50 28.36 12.72
C SER A 291 10.08 26.90 12.87
N ASP A 292 9.88 26.44 14.10
CA ASP A 292 9.38 25.08 14.32
C ASP A 292 7.99 24.85 13.69
N ASN A 293 7.21 25.92 13.50
CA ASN A 293 5.90 25.85 12.84
C ASN A 293 6.00 25.68 11.31
N ASP A 294 7.14 26.00 10.71
CA ASP A 294 7.38 25.86 9.26
C ASP A 294 8.05 24.54 8.90
N LEU A 295 8.45 23.74 9.90
CA LEU A 295 9.03 22.42 9.67
C LEU A 295 7.93 21.39 9.40
N PRO A 296 8.12 20.49 8.43
CA PRO A 296 7.19 19.39 8.17
C PRO A 296 7.28 18.27 9.23
N MET A 297 8.36 18.24 10.02
CA MET A 297 8.60 17.33 11.14
C MET A 297 8.82 18.10 12.43
N THR A 298 8.86 17.41 13.56
CA THR A 298 9.26 18.04 14.82
C THR A 298 10.76 18.38 14.84
N ARG A 299 11.15 19.43 15.56
CA ARG A 299 12.58 19.79 15.73
C ARG A 299 13.40 18.61 16.26
N LYS A 300 12.84 17.82 17.16
CA LYS A 300 13.50 16.63 17.70
C LYS A 300 13.76 15.56 16.63
N GLU A 301 12.79 15.30 15.74
CA GLU A 301 12.99 14.37 14.63
C GLU A 301 14.11 14.84 13.71
N LEU A 302 14.11 16.14 13.38
CA LEU A 302 15.16 16.75 12.56
C LEU A 302 16.54 16.65 13.21
N ASP A 303 16.66 17.05 14.47
CA ASP A 303 17.95 17.03 15.18
C ASP A 303 18.53 15.61 15.27
N ASN A 304 17.68 14.63 15.60
CA ASN A 304 18.06 13.20 15.60
C ASN A 304 18.52 12.72 14.23
N TYR A 305 17.83 13.14 13.16
CA TYR A 305 18.19 12.77 11.79
C TYR A 305 19.54 13.36 11.39
N LEU A 306 19.76 14.65 11.69
CA LEU A 306 21.03 15.33 11.36
C LEU A 306 22.20 14.69 12.10
N GLU A 307 22.05 14.36 13.40
CA GLU A 307 23.07 13.66 14.18
C GLU A 307 23.39 12.27 13.59
N ALA A 308 22.34 11.48 13.29
CA ALA A 308 22.52 10.13 12.73
C ALA A 308 23.19 10.09 11.35
N HIS A 309 23.11 11.20 10.59
CA HIS A 309 23.67 11.31 9.23
C HIS A 309 24.94 12.20 9.16
N ASN A 310 25.55 12.54 10.32
CA ASN A 310 26.80 13.31 10.41
C ASN A 310 26.74 14.68 9.68
N TYR A 311 25.70 15.45 9.98
CA TYR A 311 25.59 16.83 9.54
C TYR A 311 26.31 17.77 10.50
#